data_d0f15cc5e28ae2cfe0810114181e9e39
#
_entry.id   d0f15cc5e28ae2cfe0810114181e9e39
#
_cell.length_a   1.000
_cell.length_b   1.000
_cell.length_c   1.000
_cell.angle_alpha   90.00
_cell.angle_beta   90.00
_cell.angle_gamma   90.00
#
_symmetry.space_group_name_H-M   'P 1'
#
loop_
_entity.id
_entity.type
_entity.pdbx_description
1 polymer ?
#
loop_
_entity_poly.entity_id
_entity_poly.type
_entity_poly.pdbx_seq_one_letter_code
_entity_poly.pdbx_strand_id
1 'polypeptide(L)'
;MIVVAGATGHVGSEVVAQLAAAGEPVRALTRRPDAWQGPDVEVSRDDLSGARAAFLMSSEPVAPGGTPTRLAELVARALDAGVGHLVLLSVFSGPEGADVIGRWNAAREALVVDSGVPWTLLRPGRFFSNALAWARSVPDGGPAPVGFARRAAAGIDPADVAAVAVRALGGDLVGAAPRLTGPESLTPLDELRLLGEVLGRPLPARELGPDDVARGMVAGGTAPEVVDAILARTLGSDEGVDPLPTVRELLGREPRRFVDWARAHADAFGAVPS
;
A
#
# COMPACT_ATOMS: atom_id res chain seq x y z
N MET A 1 -12.62 15.53 -13.06
CA MET A 1 -12.80 14.19 -12.45
C MET A 1 -11.45 13.57 -12.17
N ILE A 2 -11.32 12.80 -11.09
CA ILE A 2 -10.15 11.98 -10.77
C ILE A 2 -10.54 10.51 -10.85
N VAL A 3 -9.71 9.68 -11.48
CA VAL A 3 -9.93 8.24 -11.55
C VAL A 3 -9.00 7.54 -10.56
N VAL A 4 -9.53 6.56 -9.80
CA VAL A 4 -8.79 5.79 -8.79
C VAL A 4 -8.80 4.31 -9.17
N ALA A 5 -7.70 3.80 -9.71
CA ALA A 5 -7.51 2.36 -9.93
C ALA A 5 -7.10 1.66 -8.63
N GLY A 6 -7.59 0.42 -8.44
CA GLY A 6 -7.39 -0.29 -7.18
C GLY A 6 -8.26 0.26 -6.04
N ALA A 7 -9.41 0.86 -6.34
CA ALA A 7 -10.30 1.55 -5.42
C ALA A 7 -10.81 0.68 -4.24
N THR A 8 -10.74 -0.65 -4.33
CA THR A 8 -11.13 -1.57 -3.26
C THR A 8 -9.94 -2.05 -2.39
N GLY A 9 -8.72 -1.59 -2.68
CA GLY A 9 -7.53 -1.88 -1.88
C GLY A 9 -7.37 -0.90 -0.71
N HIS A 10 -6.50 -1.22 0.26
CA HIS A 10 -6.31 -0.42 1.48
C HIS A 10 -5.98 1.05 1.22
N VAL A 11 -5.12 1.37 0.25
CA VAL A 11 -4.79 2.75 -0.11
C VAL A 11 -5.85 3.34 -1.04
N GLY A 12 -6.28 2.59 -2.06
CA GLY A 12 -7.24 3.10 -3.05
C GLY A 12 -8.59 3.47 -2.46
N SER A 13 -9.11 2.68 -1.51
CA SER A 13 -10.36 3.00 -0.81
C SER A 13 -10.25 4.30 0.01
N GLU A 14 -9.12 4.51 0.67
CA GLU A 14 -8.82 5.76 1.38
C GLU A 14 -8.69 6.96 0.43
N VAL A 15 -8.07 6.79 -0.74
CA VAL A 15 -8.00 7.84 -1.76
C VAL A 15 -9.39 8.24 -2.22
N VAL A 16 -10.26 7.26 -2.53
CA VAL A 16 -11.66 7.53 -2.92
C VAL A 16 -12.41 8.24 -1.81
N ALA A 17 -12.30 7.76 -0.57
CA ALA A 17 -13.00 8.34 0.57
C ALA A 17 -12.58 9.80 0.83
N GLN A 18 -11.27 10.08 0.79
CA GLN A 18 -10.74 11.43 1.04
C GLN A 18 -11.09 12.40 -0.10
N LEU A 19 -11.02 11.97 -1.37
CA LEU A 19 -11.45 12.78 -2.51
C LEU A 19 -12.95 13.09 -2.45
N ALA A 20 -13.78 12.08 -2.18
CA ALA A 20 -15.22 12.27 -2.04
C ALA A 20 -15.57 13.22 -0.89
N ALA A 21 -14.91 13.09 0.26
CA ALA A 21 -15.09 13.99 1.40
C ALA A 21 -14.65 15.44 1.09
N ALA A 22 -13.69 15.64 0.19
CA ALA A 22 -13.29 16.94 -0.32
C ALA A 22 -14.23 17.51 -1.41
N GLY A 23 -15.26 16.78 -1.81
CA GLY A 23 -16.19 17.18 -2.87
C GLY A 23 -15.60 17.09 -4.29
N GLU A 24 -14.50 16.38 -4.46
CA GLU A 24 -13.88 16.15 -5.78
C GLU A 24 -14.69 15.12 -6.57
N PRO A 25 -14.97 15.35 -7.86
CA PRO A 25 -15.56 14.34 -8.72
C PRO A 25 -14.62 13.14 -8.89
N VAL A 26 -15.05 11.97 -8.43
CA VAL A 26 -14.25 10.73 -8.40
C VAL A 26 -14.95 9.62 -9.15
N ARG A 27 -14.18 8.86 -9.92
CA ARG A 27 -14.57 7.56 -10.47
C ARG A 27 -13.68 6.47 -9.90
N ALA A 28 -14.30 5.53 -9.17
CA ALA A 28 -13.65 4.35 -8.62
C ALA A 28 -13.57 3.23 -9.65
N LEU A 29 -12.37 2.75 -9.98
CA LEU A 29 -12.22 1.59 -10.85
C LEU A 29 -12.12 0.31 -10.01
N THR A 30 -13.04 -0.62 -10.26
CA THR A 30 -13.06 -1.95 -9.65
C THR A 30 -13.51 -3.02 -10.62
N ARG A 31 -12.96 -4.23 -10.48
CA ARG A 31 -13.37 -5.39 -11.27
C ARG A 31 -14.81 -5.84 -11.01
N ARG A 32 -15.38 -5.42 -9.89
CA ARG A 32 -16.75 -5.75 -9.45
C ARG A 32 -17.51 -4.46 -9.07
N PRO A 33 -17.95 -3.67 -10.07
CA PRO A 33 -18.70 -2.42 -9.79
C PRO A 33 -19.97 -2.67 -8.96
N ASP A 34 -20.71 -3.74 -9.27
CA ASP A 34 -21.96 -4.09 -8.57
C ASP A 34 -21.77 -4.45 -7.08
N ALA A 35 -20.54 -4.73 -6.66
CA ALA A 35 -20.19 -5.03 -5.28
C ALA A 35 -19.51 -3.84 -4.55
N TRP A 36 -19.61 -2.64 -5.09
CA TRP A 36 -19.06 -1.44 -4.48
C TRP A 36 -19.75 -1.11 -3.16
N GLN A 37 -18.99 -0.90 -2.10
CA GLN A 37 -19.48 -0.55 -0.75
C GLN A 37 -18.82 0.74 -0.21
N GLY A 38 -18.10 1.47 -1.06
CA GLY A 38 -17.49 2.75 -0.70
C GLY A 38 -18.47 3.92 -0.75
N PRO A 39 -17.94 5.16 -0.71
CA PRO A 39 -18.75 6.38 -0.85
C PRO A 39 -19.60 6.39 -2.12
N ASP A 40 -20.63 7.24 -2.14
CA ASP A 40 -21.44 7.48 -3.33
C ASP A 40 -20.64 8.28 -4.37
N VAL A 41 -19.99 7.56 -5.26
CA VAL A 41 -19.17 8.08 -6.35
C VAL A 41 -19.42 7.28 -7.62
N GLU A 42 -19.01 7.82 -8.75
CA GLU A 42 -19.07 7.06 -10.01
C GLU A 42 -18.20 5.80 -9.92
N VAL A 43 -18.75 4.66 -10.34
CA VAL A 43 -18.05 3.37 -10.31
C VAL A 43 -18.00 2.76 -11.69
N SER A 44 -16.84 2.32 -12.12
CA SER A 44 -16.65 1.67 -13.40
C SER A 44 -15.67 0.50 -13.30
N ARG A 45 -15.70 -0.37 -14.29
CA ARG A 45 -14.69 -1.43 -14.43
C ARG A 45 -13.39 -0.89 -15.00
N ASP A 46 -13.49 0.04 -15.94
CA ASP A 46 -12.35 0.39 -16.80
C ASP A 46 -12.46 1.77 -17.51
N ASP A 47 -13.46 2.58 -17.24
CA ASP A 47 -13.62 3.89 -17.89
C ASP A 47 -12.71 4.97 -17.26
N LEU A 48 -11.84 5.57 -18.07
CA LEU A 48 -10.98 6.70 -17.68
C LEU A 48 -11.37 8.00 -18.41
N SER A 49 -12.44 8.02 -19.21
CA SER A 49 -12.85 9.19 -19.99
C SER A 49 -13.13 10.41 -19.09
N GLY A 50 -12.67 11.59 -19.52
CA GLY A 50 -12.87 12.85 -18.82
C GLY A 50 -12.05 13.00 -17.52
N ALA A 51 -11.12 12.09 -17.24
CA ALA A 51 -10.25 12.19 -16.08
C ALA A 51 -9.14 13.21 -16.32
N ARG A 52 -8.98 14.18 -15.39
CA ARG A 52 -7.83 15.10 -15.39
C ARG A 52 -6.57 14.46 -14.79
N ALA A 53 -6.73 13.52 -13.85
CA ALA A 53 -5.67 12.80 -13.18
C ALA A 53 -6.12 11.39 -12.81
N ALA A 54 -5.17 10.46 -12.69
CA ALA A 54 -5.44 9.09 -12.29
C ALA A 54 -4.46 8.60 -11.22
N PHE A 55 -5.01 8.00 -10.14
CA PHE A 55 -4.25 7.20 -9.21
C PHE A 55 -4.16 5.77 -9.74
N LEU A 56 -2.93 5.27 -9.89
CA LEU A 56 -2.64 3.98 -10.48
C LEU A 56 -2.12 2.99 -9.42
N MET A 57 -2.84 1.89 -9.26
CA MET A 57 -2.40 0.74 -8.48
C MET A 57 -2.78 -0.54 -9.22
N SER A 58 -1.82 -1.41 -9.40
CA SER A 58 -2.01 -2.73 -9.99
C SER A 58 -1.55 -3.79 -9.00
N SER A 59 -2.41 -4.78 -8.76
CA SER A 59 -2.18 -5.90 -7.83
C SER A 59 -1.59 -7.13 -8.52
N GLU A 60 -0.89 -6.95 -9.64
CA GLU A 60 -0.22 -8.05 -10.31
C GLU A 60 1.01 -8.52 -9.52
N PRO A 61 1.24 -9.84 -9.42
CA PRO A 61 2.39 -10.37 -8.73
C PRO A 61 3.69 -10.04 -9.48
N VAL A 62 4.80 -9.94 -8.74
CA VAL A 62 6.14 -9.87 -9.34
C VAL A 62 6.37 -11.15 -10.15
N ALA A 63 6.62 -11.01 -11.44
CA ALA A 63 6.90 -12.11 -12.36
C ALA A 63 8.38 -12.08 -12.79
N PRO A 64 9.19 -13.09 -12.40
CA PRO A 64 10.58 -13.17 -12.83
C PRO A 64 10.70 -13.18 -14.36
N GLY A 65 11.50 -12.26 -14.92
CA GLY A 65 11.64 -12.10 -16.37
C GLY A 65 10.40 -11.59 -17.12
N GLY A 66 9.30 -11.32 -16.39
CA GLY A 66 8.06 -10.81 -16.95
C GLY A 66 8.03 -9.28 -17.03
N THR A 67 6.92 -8.77 -17.56
CA THR A 67 6.61 -7.33 -17.62
C THR A 67 5.32 -7.03 -16.86
N PRO A 68 5.16 -5.83 -16.28
CA PRO A 68 3.94 -5.43 -15.55
C PRO A 68 2.80 -5.11 -16.53
N THR A 69 2.20 -6.13 -17.13
CA THR A 69 1.22 -6.01 -18.23
C THR A 69 -0.05 -5.27 -17.82
N ARG A 70 -0.57 -5.53 -16.60
CA ARG A 70 -1.80 -4.85 -16.15
C ARG A 70 -1.57 -3.36 -15.91
N LEU A 71 -0.39 -2.99 -15.41
CA LEU A 71 -0.05 -1.58 -15.27
C LEU A 71 0.15 -0.95 -16.64
N ALA A 72 0.83 -1.64 -17.56
CA ALA A 72 1.02 -1.15 -18.92
C ALA A 72 -0.31 -0.89 -19.65
N GLU A 73 -1.27 -1.82 -19.57
CA GLU A 73 -2.62 -1.64 -20.10
C GLU A 73 -3.35 -0.45 -19.45
N LEU A 74 -3.22 -0.28 -18.13
CA LEU A 74 -3.85 0.82 -17.42
C LEU A 74 -3.26 2.17 -17.83
N VAL A 75 -1.92 2.26 -17.96
CA VAL A 75 -1.23 3.46 -18.45
C VAL A 75 -1.65 3.77 -19.90
N ALA A 76 -1.64 2.79 -20.80
CA ALA A 76 -2.06 2.99 -22.20
C ALA A 76 -3.49 3.56 -22.29
N ARG A 77 -4.42 3.00 -21.52
CA ARG A 77 -5.82 3.50 -21.48
C ARG A 77 -5.93 4.90 -20.88
N ALA A 78 -5.08 5.23 -19.89
CA ALA A 78 -5.03 6.58 -19.35
C ALA A 78 -4.55 7.60 -20.39
N LEU A 79 -3.56 7.21 -21.20
CA LEU A 79 -3.06 8.04 -22.30
C LEU A 79 -4.12 8.22 -23.40
N ASP A 80 -4.79 7.13 -23.80
CA ASP A 80 -5.87 7.18 -24.80
C ASP A 80 -7.05 8.06 -24.35
N ALA A 81 -7.33 8.09 -23.04
CA ALA A 81 -8.34 8.93 -22.43
C ALA A 81 -7.91 10.40 -22.21
N GLY A 82 -6.65 10.74 -22.52
CA GLY A 82 -6.11 12.09 -22.37
C GLY A 82 -5.89 12.50 -20.90
N VAL A 83 -5.61 11.56 -20.00
CA VAL A 83 -5.31 11.84 -18.58
C VAL A 83 -4.06 12.71 -18.50
N GLY A 84 -4.15 13.84 -17.81
CA GLY A 84 -3.09 14.85 -17.73
C GLY A 84 -2.08 14.66 -16.59
N HIS A 85 -2.30 13.74 -15.65
CA HIS A 85 -1.37 13.46 -14.54
C HIS A 85 -1.56 12.02 -14.03
N LEU A 86 -0.46 11.29 -13.86
CA LEU A 86 -0.44 9.91 -13.35
C LEU A 86 0.22 9.86 -11.97
N VAL A 87 -0.48 9.34 -10.97
CA VAL A 87 0.07 9.11 -9.63
C VAL A 87 0.15 7.61 -9.38
N LEU A 88 1.37 7.05 -9.36
CA LEU A 88 1.59 5.62 -9.17
C LEU A 88 1.87 5.29 -7.70
N LEU A 89 1.17 4.29 -7.16
CA LEU A 89 1.59 3.62 -5.93
C LEU A 89 2.72 2.63 -6.26
N SER A 90 3.95 3.03 -5.94
CA SER A 90 5.16 2.23 -6.07
C SER A 90 5.52 1.57 -4.75
N VAL A 91 6.80 1.28 -4.50
CA VAL A 91 7.32 0.68 -3.28
C VAL A 91 8.49 1.50 -2.73
N PHE A 92 8.83 1.35 -1.45
CA PHE A 92 9.82 2.17 -0.74
C PHE A 92 11.20 2.22 -1.42
N SER A 93 11.73 1.06 -1.79
CA SER A 93 13.01 0.95 -2.48
C SER A 93 13.00 1.47 -3.92
N GLY A 94 11.80 1.70 -4.51
CA GLY A 94 11.70 2.11 -5.90
C GLY A 94 12.39 1.11 -6.84
N PRO A 95 13.13 1.62 -7.86
CA PRO A 95 13.83 0.78 -8.83
C PRO A 95 15.19 0.27 -8.34
N GLU A 96 15.53 0.47 -7.07
CA GLU A 96 16.84 0.12 -6.53
C GLU A 96 17.01 -1.40 -6.37
N GLY A 97 18.21 -1.87 -6.70
CA GLY A 97 18.60 -3.27 -6.62
C GLY A 97 18.51 -4.03 -7.95
N ALA A 98 19.47 -4.93 -8.13
CA ALA A 98 19.60 -5.77 -9.34
C ALA A 98 18.79 -7.09 -9.24
N ASP A 99 18.07 -7.31 -8.14
CA ASP A 99 17.23 -8.49 -7.96
C ASP A 99 15.91 -8.40 -8.75
N VAL A 100 15.13 -9.47 -8.70
CA VAL A 100 13.84 -9.56 -9.42
C VAL A 100 12.85 -8.46 -9.01
N ILE A 101 12.84 -8.04 -7.74
CA ILE A 101 11.93 -7.01 -7.21
C ILE A 101 12.35 -5.63 -7.72
N GLY A 102 13.66 -5.31 -7.68
CA GLY A 102 14.18 -4.04 -8.19
C GLY A 102 13.92 -3.88 -9.68
N ARG A 103 14.21 -4.91 -10.49
CA ARG A 103 13.91 -4.91 -11.93
C ARG A 103 12.41 -4.75 -12.22
N TRP A 104 11.55 -5.45 -11.47
CA TRP A 104 10.11 -5.34 -11.62
C TRP A 104 9.60 -3.92 -11.32
N ASN A 105 10.07 -3.32 -10.22
CA ASN A 105 9.68 -1.96 -9.85
C ASN A 105 10.25 -0.92 -10.83
N ALA A 106 11.48 -1.12 -11.31
CA ALA A 106 12.04 -0.28 -12.37
C ALA A 106 11.15 -0.28 -13.62
N ALA A 107 10.70 -1.45 -14.07
CA ALA A 107 9.79 -1.56 -15.20
C ALA A 107 8.44 -0.89 -14.95
N ARG A 108 7.88 -1.01 -13.73
CA ARG A 108 6.62 -0.34 -13.36
C ARG A 108 6.73 1.19 -13.36
N GLU A 109 7.79 1.71 -12.75
CA GLU A 109 8.00 3.16 -12.71
C GLU A 109 8.31 3.73 -14.10
N ALA A 110 9.09 3.02 -14.91
CA ALA A 110 9.40 3.42 -16.29
C ALA A 110 8.13 3.57 -17.15
N LEU A 111 7.14 2.67 -17.04
CA LEU A 111 5.86 2.80 -17.74
C LEU A 111 5.17 4.14 -17.51
N VAL A 112 5.31 4.70 -16.31
CA VAL A 112 4.70 5.98 -15.95
C VAL A 112 5.60 7.15 -16.30
N VAL A 113 6.90 7.05 -16.01
CA VAL A 113 7.89 8.12 -16.27
C VAL A 113 8.03 8.37 -17.77
N ASP A 114 8.11 7.31 -18.57
CA ASP A 114 8.30 7.37 -20.02
C ASP A 114 6.99 7.61 -20.79
N SER A 115 5.86 7.74 -20.11
CA SER A 115 4.55 7.97 -20.71
C SER A 115 4.41 9.33 -21.42
N GLY A 116 5.29 10.28 -21.10
CA GLY A 116 5.19 11.66 -21.60
C GLY A 116 4.16 12.53 -20.87
N VAL A 117 3.44 11.98 -19.87
CA VAL A 117 2.45 12.70 -19.06
C VAL A 117 3.10 13.10 -17.71
N PRO A 118 2.76 14.26 -17.13
CA PRO A 118 3.14 14.59 -15.76
C PRO A 118 2.86 13.42 -14.79
N TRP A 119 3.82 13.13 -13.90
CA TRP A 119 3.73 11.97 -13.04
C TRP A 119 4.17 12.26 -11.60
N THR A 120 3.73 11.40 -10.68
CA THR A 120 4.22 11.29 -9.30
C THR A 120 4.32 9.82 -8.90
N LEU A 121 5.43 9.42 -8.24
CA LEU A 121 5.63 8.05 -7.76
C LEU A 121 5.61 8.05 -6.23
N LEU A 122 4.59 7.45 -5.62
CA LEU A 122 4.53 7.32 -4.15
C LEU A 122 5.24 6.04 -3.73
N ARG A 123 6.28 6.15 -2.91
CA ARG A 123 7.13 5.05 -2.45
C ARG A 123 6.92 4.78 -0.95
N PRO A 124 5.80 4.16 -0.55
CA PRO A 124 5.53 3.87 0.85
C PRO A 124 6.37 2.72 1.39
N GLY A 125 6.69 2.78 2.69
CA GLY A 125 7.23 1.68 3.47
C GLY A 125 6.19 0.59 3.75
N ARG A 126 6.47 -0.23 4.78
CA ARG A 126 5.57 -1.30 5.21
C ARG A 126 4.24 -0.74 5.71
N PHE A 127 3.13 -1.31 5.27
CA PHE A 127 1.81 -0.85 5.67
C PHE A 127 1.38 -1.41 7.04
N PHE A 128 0.74 -0.58 7.87
CA PHE A 128 0.07 -1.04 9.10
C PHE A 128 -1.02 -2.08 8.80
N SER A 129 -1.68 -1.98 7.65
CA SER A 129 -2.69 -2.97 7.22
C SER A 129 -2.15 -4.39 7.03
N ASN A 130 -0.83 -4.61 7.04
CA ASN A 130 -0.26 -5.95 7.07
C ASN A 130 -0.64 -6.71 8.34
N ALA A 131 -0.94 -6.02 9.45
CA ALA A 131 -1.45 -6.61 10.68
C ALA A 131 -2.82 -7.29 10.51
N LEU A 132 -3.60 -6.96 9.47
CA LEU A 132 -4.85 -7.66 9.16
C LEU A 132 -4.66 -9.15 8.84
N ALA A 133 -3.44 -9.59 8.56
CA ALA A 133 -3.13 -11.03 8.47
C ALA A 133 -3.42 -11.78 9.79
N TRP A 134 -3.40 -11.10 10.93
CA TRP A 134 -3.72 -11.67 12.24
C TRP A 134 -5.23 -11.76 12.54
N ALA A 135 -6.06 -11.10 11.75
CA ALA A 135 -7.52 -11.07 11.92
C ALA A 135 -8.20 -12.45 11.83
N ARG A 136 -7.48 -13.45 11.31
CA ARG A 136 -7.98 -14.83 11.23
C ARG A 136 -7.77 -15.64 12.53
N SER A 137 -6.77 -15.30 13.33
CA SER A 137 -6.40 -16.06 14.53
C SER A 137 -6.72 -15.33 15.82
N VAL A 138 -6.60 -14.01 15.83
CA VAL A 138 -6.79 -13.18 17.05
C VAL A 138 -8.21 -13.22 17.60
N PRO A 139 -9.30 -13.17 16.80
CA PRO A 139 -10.66 -13.25 17.34
C PRO A 139 -10.93 -14.53 18.14
N ASP A 140 -10.40 -15.66 17.69
CA ASP A 140 -10.59 -16.97 18.30
C ASP A 140 -9.62 -17.22 19.49
N GLY A 141 -8.81 -16.22 19.89
CA GLY A 141 -7.81 -16.35 20.94
C GLY A 141 -6.58 -17.17 20.54
N GLY A 142 -6.44 -17.54 19.26
CA GLY A 142 -5.30 -18.26 18.75
C GLY A 142 -4.04 -17.38 18.63
N PRO A 143 -2.83 -18.00 18.58
CA PRO A 143 -1.60 -17.24 18.42
C PRO A 143 -1.50 -16.62 17.05
N ALA A 144 -1.15 -15.32 17.01
CA ALA A 144 -0.88 -14.61 15.78
C ALA A 144 0.42 -15.13 15.12
N PRO A 145 0.39 -15.54 13.84
CA PRO A 145 1.61 -15.91 13.13
C PRO A 145 2.41 -14.65 12.78
N VAL A 146 3.63 -14.51 13.34
CA VAL A 146 4.46 -13.32 13.21
C VAL A 146 5.73 -13.66 12.44
N GLY A 147 5.76 -13.34 11.16
CA GLY A 147 6.98 -13.40 10.34
C GLY A 147 7.86 -12.18 10.58
N PHE A 148 9.18 -12.35 10.45
CA PHE A 148 10.16 -11.26 10.67
C PHE A 148 9.98 -10.56 12.02
N ALA A 149 9.61 -11.29 13.04
CA ALA A 149 9.05 -10.85 14.31
C ALA A 149 9.85 -9.72 14.99
N ARG A 150 11.16 -9.69 14.79
CA ARG A 150 12.10 -8.75 15.42
C ARG A 150 12.73 -7.74 14.45
N ARG A 151 12.25 -7.68 13.19
CA ARG A 151 12.72 -6.72 12.19
C ARG A 151 11.87 -5.45 12.28
N ALA A 152 12.48 -4.38 12.79
CA ALA A 152 11.82 -3.09 12.85
C ALA A 152 11.61 -2.49 11.45
N ALA A 153 10.55 -1.69 11.31
CA ALA A 153 10.30 -0.87 10.14
C ALA A 153 9.46 0.35 10.54
N ALA A 154 9.67 1.47 9.88
CA ALA A 154 8.83 2.65 10.00
C ALA A 154 7.55 2.46 9.16
N GLY A 155 6.63 1.63 9.69
CA GLY A 155 5.35 1.33 9.06
C GLY A 155 4.49 2.57 8.86
N ILE A 156 3.60 2.55 7.85
CA ILE A 156 2.74 3.69 7.52
C ILE A 156 1.25 3.30 7.43
N ASP A 157 0.38 4.20 7.87
CA ASP A 157 -1.07 4.08 7.69
C ASP A 157 -1.42 4.28 6.19
N PRO A 158 -2.19 3.37 5.56
CA PRO A 158 -2.74 3.57 4.22
C PRO A 158 -3.44 4.91 4.03
N ALA A 159 -4.10 5.44 5.07
CA ALA A 159 -4.78 6.74 5.04
C ALA A 159 -3.81 7.92 4.91
N ASP A 160 -2.58 7.84 5.43
CA ASP A 160 -1.56 8.87 5.24
C ASP A 160 -0.98 8.81 3.82
N VAL A 161 -0.78 7.61 3.27
CA VAL A 161 -0.39 7.46 1.86
C VAL A 161 -1.47 8.02 0.93
N ALA A 162 -2.74 7.76 1.24
CA ALA A 162 -3.87 8.32 0.50
C ALA A 162 -3.91 9.85 0.58
N ALA A 163 -3.65 10.44 1.75
CA ALA A 163 -3.60 11.90 1.89
C ALA A 163 -2.50 12.53 1.02
N VAL A 164 -1.32 11.90 0.94
CA VAL A 164 -0.26 12.33 0.02
C VAL A 164 -0.68 12.12 -1.44
N ALA A 165 -1.37 11.01 -1.75
CA ALA A 165 -1.90 10.75 -3.09
C ALA A 165 -2.92 11.81 -3.53
N VAL A 166 -3.84 12.19 -2.66
CA VAL A 166 -4.83 13.26 -2.92
C VAL A 166 -4.13 14.58 -3.24
N ARG A 167 -3.10 14.93 -2.49
CA ARG A 167 -2.29 16.12 -2.74
C ARG A 167 -1.55 16.04 -4.08
N ALA A 168 -0.94 14.88 -4.38
CA ALA A 168 -0.30 14.66 -5.67
C ALA A 168 -1.28 14.79 -6.85
N LEU A 169 -2.49 14.22 -6.72
CA LEU A 169 -3.55 14.32 -7.73
C LEU A 169 -4.04 15.76 -7.93
N GLY A 170 -3.80 16.65 -6.96
CA GLY A 170 -3.95 18.10 -7.07
C GLY A 170 -2.88 18.80 -7.91
N GLY A 171 -1.76 18.13 -8.19
CA GLY A 171 -0.65 18.67 -9.00
C GLY A 171 0.57 19.15 -8.22
N ASP A 172 0.58 19.05 -6.89
CA ASP A 172 1.65 19.61 -6.04
C ASP A 172 3.00 18.87 -6.14
N LEU A 173 2.99 17.59 -6.56
CA LEU A 173 4.15 16.68 -6.52
C LEU A 173 4.56 16.17 -7.90
N VAL A 174 4.32 16.94 -8.94
CA VAL A 174 4.69 16.56 -10.32
C VAL A 174 6.20 16.36 -10.43
N GLY A 175 6.61 15.23 -11.02
CA GLY A 175 8.01 14.83 -11.19
C GLY A 175 8.70 14.35 -9.91
N ALA A 176 7.97 14.19 -8.81
CA ALA A 176 8.53 13.75 -7.54
C ALA A 176 8.28 12.26 -7.27
N ALA A 177 9.21 11.65 -6.51
CA ALA A 177 9.13 10.26 -6.08
C ALA A 177 9.35 10.14 -4.54
N PRO A 178 8.46 10.72 -3.69
CA PRO A 178 8.67 10.75 -2.25
C PRO A 178 8.60 9.36 -1.62
N ARG A 179 9.58 9.05 -0.74
CA ARG A 179 9.53 7.92 0.18
C ARG A 179 8.68 8.29 1.39
N LEU A 180 7.74 7.42 1.76
CA LEU A 180 6.73 7.69 2.79
C LEU A 180 6.83 6.67 3.91
N THR A 181 6.97 7.14 5.14
CA THR A 181 6.94 6.31 6.35
C THR A 181 5.99 6.88 7.39
N GLY A 182 5.57 6.06 8.33
CA GLY A 182 4.95 6.52 9.56
C GLY A 182 5.97 7.10 10.56
N PRO A 183 5.50 7.48 11.76
CA PRO A 183 6.31 8.22 12.72
C PRO A 183 7.14 7.33 13.66
N GLU A 184 6.95 6.01 13.61
CA GLU A 184 7.50 5.06 14.59
C GLU A 184 8.17 3.89 13.90
N SER A 185 9.36 3.51 14.40
CA SER A 185 10.03 2.27 14.01
C SER A 185 9.57 1.15 14.96
N LEU A 186 8.77 0.22 14.46
CA LEU A 186 8.17 -0.86 15.24
C LEU A 186 8.53 -2.23 14.66
N THR A 187 8.77 -3.20 15.53
CA THR A 187 8.79 -4.61 15.13
C THR A 187 7.36 -5.15 15.01
N PRO A 188 7.12 -6.22 14.25
CA PRO A 188 5.82 -6.90 14.25
C PRO A 188 5.35 -7.36 15.65
N LEU A 189 6.27 -7.67 16.57
CA LEU A 189 5.93 -7.97 17.96
C LEU A 189 5.45 -6.72 18.73
N ASP A 190 6.06 -5.55 18.48
CA ASP A 190 5.58 -4.29 19.06
C ASP A 190 4.19 -3.96 18.56
N GLU A 191 3.93 -4.13 17.27
CA GLU A 191 2.59 -3.93 16.68
C GLU A 191 1.56 -4.89 17.30
N LEU A 192 1.90 -6.17 17.44
CA LEU A 192 1.01 -7.15 18.08
C LEU A 192 0.72 -6.80 19.54
N ARG A 193 1.73 -6.35 20.30
CA ARG A 193 1.57 -5.87 21.66
C ARG A 193 0.64 -4.65 21.74
N LEU A 194 0.87 -3.64 20.90
CA LEU A 194 0.03 -2.44 20.81
C LEU A 194 -1.41 -2.77 20.41
N LEU A 195 -1.61 -3.71 19.48
CA LEU A 195 -2.94 -4.21 19.15
C LEU A 195 -3.60 -4.88 20.36
N GLY A 196 -2.85 -5.67 21.12
CA GLY A 196 -3.34 -6.27 22.37
C GLY A 196 -3.78 -5.24 23.41
N GLU A 197 -3.05 -4.13 23.54
CA GLU A 197 -3.43 -3.01 24.41
C GLU A 197 -4.74 -2.36 23.95
N VAL A 198 -4.93 -2.17 22.65
CA VAL A 198 -6.17 -1.64 22.08
C VAL A 198 -7.36 -2.58 22.32
N LEU A 199 -7.13 -3.90 22.21
CA LEU A 199 -8.18 -4.92 22.42
C LEU A 199 -8.39 -5.27 23.92
N GLY A 200 -7.62 -4.65 24.84
CA GLY A 200 -7.73 -4.89 26.28
C GLY A 200 -7.33 -6.31 26.73
N ARG A 201 -6.56 -7.04 25.92
CA ARG A 201 -6.09 -8.39 26.21
C ARG A 201 -4.75 -8.70 25.58
N PRO A 202 -3.88 -9.51 26.23
CA PRO A 202 -2.63 -9.94 25.62
C PRO A 202 -2.91 -10.85 24.40
N LEU A 203 -2.12 -10.67 23.35
CA LEU A 203 -2.20 -11.49 22.14
C LEU A 203 -0.97 -12.40 22.07
N PRO A 204 -1.16 -13.74 22.10
CA PRO A 204 -0.05 -14.66 21.98
C PRO A 204 0.54 -14.60 20.58
N ALA A 205 1.87 -14.59 20.48
CA ALA A 205 2.60 -14.64 19.20
C ALA A 205 3.10 -16.06 18.93
N ARG A 206 3.05 -16.47 17.66
CA ARG A 206 3.82 -17.59 17.14
C ARG A 206 4.84 -17.03 16.14
N GLU A 207 6.07 -16.82 16.62
CA GLU A 207 7.15 -16.35 15.75
C GLU A 207 7.45 -17.39 14.67
N LEU A 208 7.50 -16.94 13.41
CA LEU A 208 7.84 -17.76 12.25
C LEU A 208 9.29 -17.52 11.86
N GLY A 209 10.06 -18.59 11.75
CA GLY A 209 11.40 -18.52 11.18
C GLY A 209 11.38 -18.17 9.68
N PRO A 210 12.54 -17.75 9.11
CA PRO A 210 12.62 -17.41 7.69
C PRO A 210 12.12 -18.53 6.76
N ASP A 211 12.43 -19.79 7.07
CA ASP A 211 11.97 -20.94 6.29
C ASP A 211 10.45 -21.14 6.34
N ASP A 212 9.82 -20.88 7.49
CA ASP A 212 8.36 -20.94 7.61
C ASP A 212 7.68 -19.85 6.80
N VAL A 213 8.25 -18.64 6.84
CA VAL A 213 7.80 -17.51 6.03
C VAL A 213 7.93 -17.82 4.55
N ALA A 214 9.09 -18.35 4.13
CA ALA A 214 9.33 -18.75 2.74
C ALA A 214 8.32 -19.80 2.26
N ARG A 215 8.12 -20.87 3.04
CA ARG A 215 7.12 -21.90 2.72
C ARG A 215 5.71 -21.32 2.60
N GLY A 216 5.34 -20.42 3.50
CA GLY A 216 4.03 -19.76 3.46
C GLY A 216 3.83 -18.91 2.20
N MET A 217 4.85 -18.17 1.79
CA MET A 217 4.82 -17.34 0.57
C MET A 217 4.72 -18.20 -0.69
N VAL A 218 5.52 -19.27 -0.78
CA VAL A 218 5.46 -20.20 -1.93
C VAL A 218 4.09 -20.90 -1.99
N ALA A 219 3.57 -21.36 -0.86
CA ALA A 219 2.24 -21.96 -0.78
C ALA A 219 1.12 -20.97 -1.17
N GLY A 220 1.34 -19.66 -0.95
CA GLY A 220 0.48 -18.57 -1.39
C GLY A 220 0.65 -18.17 -2.87
N GLY A 221 1.52 -18.88 -3.62
CA GLY A 221 1.73 -18.66 -5.06
C GLY A 221 2.83 -17.66 -5.41
N THR A 222 3.65 -17.22 -4.44
CA THR A 222 4.81 -16.35 -4.74
C THR A 222 5.93 -17.20 -5.35
N ALA A 223 6.50 -16.74 -6.46
CA ALA A 223 7.61 -17.43 -7.12
C ALA A 223 8.84 -17.53 -6.19
N PRO A 224 9.55 -18.66 -6.15
CA PRO A 224 10.69 -18.85 -5.24
C PRO A 224 11.76 -17.75 -5.35
N GLU A 225 12.13 -17.32 -6.55
CA GLU A 225 13.10 -16.23 -6.76
C GLU A 225 12.64 -14.90 -6.10
N VAL A 226 11.33 -14.64 -6.10
CA VAL A 226 10.74 -13.46 -5.43
C VAL A 226 10.79 -13.61 -3.92
N VAL A 227 10.54 -14.83 -3.41
CA VAL A 227 10.65 -15.13 -1.98
C VAL A 227 12.09 -14.92 -1.50
N ASP A 228 13.07 -15.43 -2.23
CA ASP A 228 14.49 -15.26 -1.91
C ASP A 228 14.87 -13.77 -1.87
N ALA A 229 14.41 -12.98 -2.84
CA ALA A 229 14.64 -11.54 -2.88
C ALA A 229 13.98 -10.82 -1.68
N ILE A 230 12.74 -11.21 -1.31
CA ILE A 230 12.06 -10.65 -0.12
C ILE A 230 12.85 -10.95 1.15
N LEU A 231 13.28 -12.20 1.33
CA LEU A 231 14.07 -12.61 2.49
C LEU A 231 15.40 -11.85 2.56
N ALA A 232 16.13 -11.79 1.44
CA ALA A 232 17.42 -11.09 1.36
C ALA A 232 17.26 -9.60 1.71
N ARG A 233 16.25 -8.91 1.16
CA ARG A 233 15.97 -7.50 1.45
C ARG A 233 15.55 -7.29 2.91
N THR A 234 14.64 -8.12 3.40
CA THR A 234 14.11 -7.96 4.76
C THR A 234 15.16 -8.26 5.84
N LEU A 235 16.02 -9.24 5.62
CA LEU A 235 17.02 -9.66 6.61
C LEU A 235 18.38 -8.95 6.43
N GLY A 236 18.69 -8.51 5.22
CA GLY A 236 20.00 -7.96 4.86
C GLY A 236 20.07 -6.43 4.74
N SER A 237 18.96 -5.71 4.93
CA SER A 237 18.92 -4.25 4.79
C SER A 237 18.21 -3.59 5.96
N ASP A 238 18.67 -2.42 6.36
CA ASP A 238 17.99 -1.54 7.31
C ASP A 238 17.18 -0.42 6.59
N GLU A 239 16.96 -0.57 5.31
CA GLU A 239 16.17 0.36 4.52
C GLU A 239 14.71 0.42 5.03
N GLY A 240 14.20 1.64 5.29
CA GLY A 240 12.86 1.86 5.80
C GLY A 240 12.67 1.53 7.29
N VAL A 241 13.75 1.36 8.05
CA VAL A 241 13.71 1.19 9.51
C VAL A 241 13.44 2.53 10.18
N ASP A 242 14.11 3.60 9.74
CA ASP A 242 13.98 4.91 10.34
C ASP A 242 12.80 5.71 9.78
N PRO A 243 12.03 6.41 10.64
CA PRO A 243 11.01 7.34 10.21
C PRO A 243 11.59 8.51 9.41
N LEU A 244 10.90 8.85 8.30
CA LEU A 244 11.23 10.00 7.47
C LEU A 244 10.30 11.18 7.78
N PRO A 245 10.77 12.43 7.66
CA PRO A 245 9.94 13.62 7.89
C PRO A 245 8.94 13.89 6.76
N THR A 246 9.03 13.16 5.65
CA THR A 246 8.36 13.45 4.38
C THR A 246 6.84 13.61 4.52
N VAL A 247 6.16 12.71 5.24
CA VAL A 247 4.69 12.79 5.41
C VAL A 247 4.31 14.05 6.19
N ARG A 248 5.05 14.38 7.28
CA ARG A 248 4.83 15.61 8.05
C ARG A 248 5.06 16.86 7.21
N GLU A 249 6.14 16.88 6.44
CA GLU A 249 6.47 18.02 5.56
C GLU A 249 5.43 18.21 4.46
N LEU A 250 4.96 17.11 3.86
CA LEU A 250 3.95 17.17 2.80
C LEU A 250 2.56 17.50 3.33
N LEU A 251 2.16 16.99 4.49
CA LEU A 251 0.78 17.12 4.98
C LEU A 251 0.62 18.24 6.04
N GLY A 252 1.72 18.81 6.55
CA GLY A 252 1.66 19.81 7.62
C GLY A 252 1.16 19.27 8.97
N ARG A 253 1.14 17.93 9.14
CA ARG A 253 0.76 17.24 10.37
C ARG A 253 1.61 15.99 10.57
N GLU A 254 1.66 15.50 11.80
CA GLU A 254 2.31 14.22 12.06
C GLU A 254 1.56 13.07 11.36
N PRO A 255 2.28 12.06 10.84
CA PRO A 255 1.66 10.84 10.35
C PRO A 255 0.99 10.08 11.50
N ARG A 256 -0.02 9.29 11.18
CA ARG A 256 -0.76 8.48 12.15
C ARG A 256 0.14 7.41 12.76
N ARG A 257 -0.05 7.14 14.06
CA ARG A 257 0.66 6.07 14.76
C ARG A 257 -0.03 4.72 14.54
N PHE A 258 0.71 3.63 14.74
CA PHE A 258 0.13 2.29 14.65
C PHE A 258 -1.06 2.09 15.59
N VAL A 259 -0.98 2.63 16.81
CA VAL A 259 -2.08 2.52 17.80
C VAL A 259 -3.37 3.19 17.34
N ASP A 260 -3.28 4.27 16.57
CA ASP A 260 -4.47 4.98 16.04
C ASP A 260 -5.11 4.17 14.90
N TRP A 261 -4.27 3.59 14.02
CA TRP A 261 -4.72 2.63 13.02
C TRP A 261 -5.37 1.40 13.65
N ALA A 262 -4.76 0.82 14.69
CA ALA A 262 -5.28 -0.35 15.39
C ALA A 262 -6.65 -0.08 16.03
N ARG A 263 -6.87 1.10 16.64
CA ARG A 263 -8.19 1.51 17.16
C ARG A 263 -9.25 1.61 16.06
N ALA A 264 -8.89 2.21 14.93
CA ALA A 264 -9.82 2.37 13.82
C ALA A 264 -10.19 1.03 13.15
N HIS A 265 -9.41 -0.03 13.36
CA HIS A 265 -9.62 -1.36 12.77
C HIS A 265 -9.86 -2.47 13.81
N ALA A 266 -10.17 -2.10 15.06
CA ALA A 266 -10.34 -3.04 16.16
C ALA A 266 -11.41 -4.11 15.88
N ASP A 267 -12.47 -3.75 15.17
CA ASP A 267 -13.56 -4.66 14.78
C ASP A 267 -13.06 -5.86 13.96
N ALA A 268 -12.06 -5.66 13.10
CA ALA A 268 -11.46 -6.74 12.33
C ALA A 268 -10.78 -7.83 13.19
N PHE A 269 -10.48 -7.50 14.45
CA PHE A 269 -9.81 -8.39 15.41
C PHE A 269 -10.76 -8.88 16.52
N GLY A 270 -12.08 -8.73 16.32
CA GLY A 270 -13.10 -9.23 17.24
C GLY A 270 -13.36 -8.31 18.44
N ALA A 271 -13.05 -7.01 18.35
CA ALA A 271 -13.53 -6.06 19.33
C ALA A 271 -15.06 -5.94 19.19
N VAL A 272 -15.77 -5.99 20.32
CA VAL A 272 -17.20 -5.69 20.32
C VAL A 272 -17.33 -4.17 20.24
N PRO A 273 -18.14 -3.61 19.33
CA PRO A 273 -18.40 -2.17 19.30
C PRO A 273 -18.94 -1.72 20.66
N SER A 274 -18.32 -0.71 21.25
CA SER A 274 -18.76 -0.10 22.51
C SER A 274 -19.97 0.81 22.29
#